data_f7d74247be00e7e0587cb1b7c27bf69c
#
_entry.id   f7d74247be00e7e0587cb1b7c27bf69c
#
_cell.length_a   1.000
_cell.length_b   1.000
_cell.length_c   1.000
_cell.angle_alpha   90.00
_cell.angle_beta   90.00
_cell.angle_gamma   90.00
#
_symmetry.space_group_name_H-M   'P 1'
#
loop_
_entity.id
_entity.type
_entity.pdbx_description
1 polymer ?
#
loop_
_entity_poly.entity_id
_entity_poly.type
_entity_poly.pdbx_seq_one_letter_code
_entity_poly.pdbx_strand_id
1 'polypeptide(L)'
;MAVEHSAHYERMSLEEYLALVEQDPEHAYEYLDGRVYMMTGGSPDHSIIGSNLNGLLQAFLRGRRCIVYNSDVYVQLSDHYRACPDATVSCDPRDRGAQEVIRYPSLVAEVLSPTTEARDRGQKSLQYRSCPSIQEYLLISSEFPLVEVFRREKQGFWSLYTLGPGDTIELSSLGLRFPVADVYQNASFLEEANE
;
A
#
# COMPACT_ATOMS: atom_id res chain seq x y z
N MET A 1 2.42 2.67 -28.81
CA MET A 1 3.49 3.23 -27.97
C MET A 1 2.84 4.26 -27.08
N ALA A 2 2.49 3.88 -25.86
CA ALA A 2 1.99 4.82 -24.84
C ALA A 2 3.21 5.58 -24.29
N VAL A 3 3.19 6.89 -24.41
CA VAL A 3 4.23 7.76 -23.86
C VAL A 3 4.01 7.79 -22.35
N GLU A 4 4.93 7.20 -21.60
CA GLU A 4 5.03 7.35 -20.15
C GLU A 4 5.19 8.84 -19.80
N HIS A 5 4.11 9.46 -19.37
CA HIS A 5 4.19 10.75 -18.68
C HIS A 5 4.22 10.50 -17.17
N SER A 6 5.29 9.87 -16.68
CA SER A 6 5.68 10.10 -15.30
C SER A 6 6.32 11.49 -15.27
N ALA A 7 5.55 12.50 -14.89
CA ALA A 7 6.09 13.83 -14.65
C ALA A 7 7.11 13.71 -13.49
N HIS A 8 8.39 13.53 -13.84
CA HIS A 8 9.48 13.69 -12.89
C HIS A 8 9.62 15.19 -12.63
N TYR A 9 9.01 15.66 -11.56
CA TYR A 9 9.32 16.98 -11.06
C TYR A 9 10.76 16.98 -10.53
N GLU A 10 11.48 18.11 -10.73
CA GLU A 10 12.76 18.36 -10.09
C GLU A 10 12.62 18.16 -8.56
N ARG A 11 13.73 17.92 -7.87
CA ARG A 11 13.68 17.74 -6.41
C ARG A 11 13.01 18.94 -5.76
N MET A 12 11.98 18.67 -4.97
CA MET A 12 11.22 19.67 -4.20
C MET A 12 11.51 19.52 -2.71
N SER A 13 11.42 20.63 -2.00
CA SER A 13 11.29 20.61 -0.54
C SER A 13 9.89 20.11 -0.14
N LEU A 14 9.72 19.73 1.12
CA LEU A 14 8.40 19.37 1.63
C LEU A 14 7.40 20.53 1.50
N GLU A 15 7.85 21.78 1.72
CA GLU A 15 7.01 22.97 1.61
C GLU A 15 6.51 23.18 0.18
N GLU A 16 7.39 23.06 -0.82
CA GLU A 16 7.03 23.15 -2.24
C GLU A 16 6.06 22.04 -2.65
N TYR A 17 6.26 20.81 -2.15
CA TYR A 17 5.34 19.70 -2.39
C TYR A 17 3.96 19.97 -1.77
N LEU A 18 3.89 20.45 -0.53
CA LEU A 18 2.61 20.78 0.12
C LEU A 18 1.88 21.88 -0.62
N ALA A 19 2.61 22.89 -1.09
CA ALA A 19 2.04 23.96 -1.92
C ALA A 19 1.50 23.42 -3.26
N LEU A 20 2.19 22.45 -3.89
CA LEU A 20 1.70 21.79 -5.10
C LEU A 20 0.38 21.05 -4.84
N VAL A 21 0.30 20.26 -3.77
CA VAL A 21 -0.92 19.50 -3.39
C VAL A 21 -2.09 20.47 -3.13
N GLU A 22 -1.84 21.61 -2.51
CA GLU A 22 -2.86 22.62 -2.25
C GLU A 22 -3.35 23.32 -3.54
N GLN A 23 -2.44 23.54 -4.49
CA GLN A 23 -2.76 24.17 -5.78
C GLN A 23 -3.46 23.24 -6.78
N ASP A 24 -3.26 21.94 -6.64
CA ASP A 24 -3.85 20.92 -7.52
C ASP A 24 -4.57 19.82 -6.71
N PRO A 25 -5.74 20.15 -6.13
CA PRO A 25 -6.50 19.22 -5.30
C PRO A 25 -7.18 18.10 -6.10
N GLU A 26 -7.18 18.16 -7.43
CA GLU A 26 -7.78 17.13 -8.29
C GLU A 26 -6.85 15.93 -8.47
N HIS A 27 -5.55 16.07 -8.19
CA HIS A 27 -4.57 15.01 -8.32
C HIS A 27 -3.93 14.68 -6.98
N ALA A 28 -3.66 13.41 -6.77
CA ALA A 28 -2.88 12.94 -5.63
C ALA A 28 -1.39 12.83 -6.01
N TYR A 29 -0.52 13.21 -5.09
CA TYR A 29 0.93 13.21 -5.30
C TYR A 29 1.63 12.52 -4.13
N GLU A 30 2.55 11.62 -4.43
CA GLU A 30 3.46 11.06 -3.43
C GLU A 30 4.77 11.88 -3.39
N TYR A 31 5.35 11.98 -2.19
CA TYR A 31 6.62 12.64 -1.94
C TYR A 31 7.62 11.67 -1.34
N LEU A 32 8.66 11.34 -2.09
CA LEU A 32 9.65 10.35 -1.71
C LEU A 32 11.06 10.93 -1.85
N ASP A 33 11.64 11.36 -0.75
CA ASP A 33 13.01 11.91 -0.66
C ASP A 33 13.28 13.03 -1.68
N GLY A 34 12.40 14.02 -1.70
CA GLY A 34 12.48 15.17 -2.59
C GLY A 34 11.93 14.95 -3.99
N ARG A 35 11.49 13.73 -4.33
CA ARG A 35 10.85 13.44 -5.62
C ARG A 35 9.35 13.38 -5.47
N VAL A 36 8.66 14.02 -6.39
CA VAL A 36 7.20 14.06 -6.44
C VAL A 36 6.71 13.16 -7.57
N TYR A 37 5.73 12.34 -7.28
CA TYR A 37 5.11 11.42 -8.23
C TYR A 37 3.60 11.67 -8.25
N MET A 38 3.07 12.05 -9.40
CA MET A 38 1.62 12.12 -9.58
C MET A 38 1.05 10.69 -9.61
N MET A 39 0.03 10.45 -8.82
CA MET A 39 -0.69 9.18 -8.85
C MET A 39 -1.61 9.15 -10.06
N THR A 40 -1.42 8.14 -10.88
CA THR A 40 -2.33 7.84 -12.00
C THR A 40 -3.19 6.66 -11.60
N GLY A 41 -4.45 6.63 -12.07
CA GLY A 41 -5.34 5.50 -11.80
C GLY A 41 -4.75 4.16 -12.23
N GLY A 42 -5.04 3.11 -11.49
CA GLY A 42 -4.66 1.73 -11.80
C GLY A 42 -5.58 1.07 -12.83
N SER A 43 -5.24 -0.16 -13.23
CA SER A 43 -6.12 -1.02 -14.05
C SER A 43 -7.39 -1.43 -13.27
N PRO A 44 -8.45 -1.93 -13.96
CA PRO A 44 -9.60 -2.52 -13.28
C PRO A 44 -9.20 -3.60 -12.26
N ASP A 45 -8.29 -4.51 -12.62
CA ASP A 45 -7.81 -5.56 -11.71
C ASP A 45 -7.08 -5.00 -10.50
N HIS A 46 -6.25 -3.98 -10.67
CA HIS A 46 -5.63 -3.26 -9.54
C HIS A 46 -6.70 -2.73 -8.57
N SER A 47 -7.77 -2.11 -9.09
CA SER A 47 -8.87 -1.59 -8.29
C SER A 47 -9.66 -2.68 -7.57
N ILE A 48 -9.96 -3.80 -8.26
CA ILE A 48 -10.66 -4.96 -7.70
C ILE A 48 -9.85 -5.55 -6.54
N ILE A 49 -8.57 -5.81 -6.75
CA ILE A 49 -7.66 -6.40 -5.77
C ILE A 49 -7.53 -5.50 -4.53
N GLY A 50 -7.33 -4.20 -4.74
CA GLY A 50 -7.27 -3.21 -3.65
C GLY A 50 -8.57 -3.15 -2.85
N SER A 51 -9.72 -3.18 -3.54
CA SER A 51 -11.04 -3.19 -2.90
C SER A 51 -11.29 -4.46 -2.10
N ASN A 52 -10.93 -5.64 -2.65
CA ASN A 52 -11.06 -6.93 -1.96
C ASN A 52 -10.22 -6.94 -0.68
N LEU A 53 -8.94 -6.53 -0.77
CA LEU A 53 -8.06 -6.47 0.39
C LEU A 53 -8.62 -5.54 1.47
N ASN A 54 -9.04 -4.32 1.11
CA ASN A 54 -9.62 -3.37 2.05
C ASN A 54 -10.90 -3.93 2.69
N GLY A 55 -11.77 -4.59 1.90
CA GLY A 55 -12.99 -5.25 2.38
C GLY A 55 -12.69 -6.35 3.39
N LEU A 56 -11.73 -7.23 3.11
CA LEU A 56 -11.29 -8.30 4.02
C LEU A 56 -10.75 -7.72 5.33
N LEU A 57 -9.82 -6.75 5.25
CA LEU A 57 -9.25 -6.11 6.44
C LEU A 57 -10.34 -5.43 7.28
N GLN A 58 -11.27 -4.68 6.67
CA GLN A 58 -12.37 -4.03 7.36
C GLN A 58 -13.32 -5.03 8.02
N ALA A 59 -13.67 -6.14 7.35
CA ALA A 59 -14.54 -7.16 7.89
C ALA A 59 -13.96 -7.80 9.15
N PHE A 60 -12.67 -8.18 9.10
CA PHE A 60 -11.98 -8.81 10.23
C PHE A 60 -11.68 -7.85 11.38
N LEU A 61 -11.42 -6.57 11.10
CA LEU A 61 -11.05 -5.57 12.11
C LEU A 61 -12.25 -4.81 12.67
N ARG A 62 -13.46 -5.06 12.17
CA ARG A 62 -14.69 -4.41 12.66
C ARG A 62 -14.88 -4.64 14.16
N GLY A 63 -15.08 -3.55 14.89
CA GLY A 63 -15.24 -3.58 16.34
C GLY A 63 -13.93 -3.75 17.14
N ARG A 64 -12.79 -3.84 16.46
CA ARG A 64 -11.47 -3.82 17.11
C ARG A 64 -10.92 -2.39 17.17
N ARG A 65 -9.76 -2.23 17.82
CA ARG A 65 -9.12 -0.91 17.97
C ARG A 65 -8.46 -0.38 16.70
N CYS A 66 -8.21 -1.25 15.70
CA CYS A 66 -7.49 -0.90 14.49
C CYS A 66 -8.45 -0.31 13.44
N ILE A 67 -7.95 0.63 12.66
CA ILE A 67 -8.67 1.31 11.58
C ILE A 67 -7.97 0.97 10.27
N VAL A 68 -8.77 0.69 9.25
CA VAL A 68 -8.31 0.44 7.87
C VAL A 68 -8.56 1.69 7.05
N TYR A 69 -7.56 2.12 6.30
CA TYR A 69 -7.60 3.24 5.37
C TYR A 69 -7.25 2.74 3.97
N ASN A 70 -7.90 3.29 2.97
CA ASN A 70 -7.60 3.09 1.55
C ASN A 70 -6.61 4.14 1.03
N SER A 71 -6.39 4.19 -0.27
CA SER A 71 -5.46 5.10 -0.95
C SER A 71 -5.85 6.59 -0.92
N ASP A 72 -7.00 6.95 -0.32
CA ASP A 72 -7.41 8.35 -0.17
C ASP A 72 -6.71 9.03 1.03
N VAL A 73 -5.96 8.28 1.83
CA VAL A 73 -5.32 8.78 3.05
C VAL A 73 -3.80 8.67 2.93
N TYR A 74 -3.12 9.78 3.19
CA TYR A 74 -1.67 9.81 3.21
C TYR A 74 -1.08 9.11 4.44
N VAL A 75 -0.01 8.36 4.21
CA VAL A 75 0.92 7.89 5.24
C VAL A 75 2.16 8.76 5.19
N GLN A 76 2.45 9.48 6.28
CA GLN A 76 3.65 10.29 6.40
C GLN A 76 4.58 9.71 7.46
N LEU A 77 5.67 9.09 7.05
CA LEU A 77 6.64 8.46 7.95
C LEU A 77 7.74 9.40 8.42
N SER A 78 8.01 10.46 7.65
CA SER A 78 8.99 11.50 7.97
C SER A 78 8.71 12.76 7.15
N ASP A 79 9.53 13.79 7.33
CA ASP A 79 9.47 15.01 6.49
C ASP A 79 9.99 14.76 5.05
N HIS A 80 10.52 13.57 4.78
CA HIS A 80 11.00 13.15 3.46
C HIS A 80 10.16 12.07 2.81
N TYR A 81 9.06 11.64 3.47
CA TYR A 81 8.24 10.54 2.98
C TYR A 81 6.75 10.74 3.26
N ARG A 82 5.98 10.89 2.19
CA ARG A 82 4.52 10.94 2.19
C ARG A 82 3.98 10.19 0.98
N ALA A 83 3.19 9.14 1.20
CA ALA A 83 2.64 8.26 0.18
C ALA A 83 1.18 7.89 0.46
N CYS A 84 0.47 7.39 -0.56
CA CYS A 84 -0.90 6.90 -0.47
C CYS A 84 -0.93 5.39 -0.79
N PRO A 85 -0.65 4.50 0.17
CA PRO A 85 -0.72 3.06 -0.06
C PRO A 85 -2.14 2.58 -0.39
N ASP A 86 -2.28 1.51 -1.14
CA ASP A 86 -3.58 0.94 -1.50
C ASP A 86 -4.37 0.43 -0.27
N ALA A 87 -3.68 -0.03 0.76
CA ALA A 87 -4.28 -0.28 2.07
C ALA A 87 -3.31 0.03 3.21
N THR A 88 -3.84 0.65 4.26
CA THR A 88 -3.10 0.94 5.48
C THR A 88 -3.93 0.54 6.69
N VAL A 89 -3.31 -0.11 7.68
CA VAL A 89 -3.93 -0.37 8.97
C VAL A 89 -3.15 0.33 10.06
N SER A 90 -3.81 1.16 10.86
CA SER A 90 -3.24 1.69 12.10
C SER A 90 -4.02 1.18 13.31
N CYS A 91 -3.28 0.68 14.30
CA CYS A 91 -3.81 0.28 15.61
C CYS A 91 -3.36 1.26 16.71
N ASP A 92 -2.64 2.30 16.35
CA ASP A 92 -2.11 3.29 17.29
C ASP A 92 -3.18 4.35 17.61
N PRO A 93 -3.42 4.63 18.90
CA PRO A 93 -4.41 5.64 19.30
C PRO A 93 -4.07 7.06 18.84
N ARG A 94 -2.81 7.34 18.51
CA ARG A 94 -2.36 8.66 18.00
C ARG A 94 -2.88 8.96 16.59
N ASP A 95 -3.20 7.94 15.81
CA ASP A 95 -3.78 8.10 14.46
C ASP A 95 -5.31 8.20 14.49
N ARG A 96 -5.94 8.02 15.66
CA ARG A 96 -7.40 8.14 15.77
C ARG A 96 -7.84 9.59 15.61
N GLY A 97 -8.73 9.82 14.64
CA GLY A 97 -9.22 11.16 14.32
C GLY A 97 -8.19 12.02 13.59
N ALA A 98 -7.12 11.42 13.07
CA ALA A 98 -6.21 12.10 12.17
C ALA A 98 -6.99 12.65 10.96
N GLN A 99 -6.78 13.93 10.63
CA GLN A 99 -7.54 14.62 9.58
C GLN A 99 -6.84 14.57 8.22
N GLU A 100 -5.51 14.45 8.21
CA GLU A 100 -4.72 14.57 6.98
C GLU A 100 -3.81 13.38 6.72
N VAL A 101 -3.12 12.88 7.74
CA VAL A 101 -2.07 11.87 7.56
C VAL A 101 -2.06 10.83 8.68
N ILE A 102 -1.71 9.59 8.34
CA ILE A 102 -1.41 8.51 9.26
C ILE A 102 0.10 8.45 9.47
N ARG A 103 0.54 8.36 10.72
CA ARG A 103 1.96 8.41 11.09
C ARG A 103 2.48 7.12 11.75
N TYR A 104 1.57 6.28 12.25
CA TYR A 104 1.91 5.07 13.03
C TYR A 104 1.22 3.83 12.46
N PRO A 105 1.33 3.57 11.13
CA PRO A 105 0.73 2.39 10.54
C PRO A 105 1.34 1.12 11.11
N SER A 106 0.53 0.09 11.28
CA SER A 106 0.96 -1.26 11.69
C SER A 106 1.16 -2.17 10.47
N LEU A 107 0.38 -1.95 9.42
CA LEU A 107 0.43 -2.65 8.15
C LEU A 107 0.28 -1.66 7.01
N VAL A 108 1.03 -1.89 5.94
CA VAL A 108 0.91 -1.19 4.67
C VAL A 108 0.88 -2.23 3.55
N ALA A 109 0.03 -2.02 2.54
CA ALA A 109 -0.03 -2.86 1.35
C ALA A 109 -0.07 -2.01 0.08
N GLU A 110 0.65 -2.48 -0.94
CA GLU A 110 0.67 -1.92 -2.30
C GLU A 110 0.22 -3.00 -3.29
N VAL A 111 -0.71 -2.66 -4.15
CA VAL A 111 -1.08 -3.46 -5.31
C VAL A 111 -0.15 -3.03 -6.45
N LEU A 112 0.70 -3.93 -6.88
CA LEU A 112 1.73 -3.64 -7.87
C LEU A 112 1.10 -3.40 -9.26
N SER A 113 1.61 -2.40 -9.94
CA SER A 113 1.35 -2.17 -11.36
C SER A 113 2.68 -2.09 -12.12
N PRO A 114 2.70 -2.33 -13.44
CA PRO A 114 3.95 -2.23 -14.21
C PRO A 114 4.67 -0.89 -14.07
N THR A 115 3.94 0.19 -13.78
CA THR A 115 4.50 1.54 -13.65
C THR A 115 5.02 1.87 -12.25
N THR A 116 4.51 1.20 -11.20
CA THR A 116 4.86 1.50 -9.80
C THR A 116 5.73 0.44 -9.15
N GLU A 117 5.74 -0.81 -9.65
CA GLU A 117 6.38 -1.97 -9.04
C GLU A 117 7.84 -1.74 -8.63
N ALA A 118 8.65 -1.14 -9.50
CA ALA A 118 10.05 -0.88 -9.19
C ALA A 118 10.22 0.07 -7.99
N ARG A 119 9.31 1.02 -7.81
CA ARG A 119 9.30 1.97 -6.70
C ARG A 119 8.80 1.30 -5.42
N ASP A 120 7.73 0.51 -5.52
CA ASP A 120 7.11 -0.18 -4.38
C ASP A 120 8.07 -1.24 -3.81
N ARG A 121 8.75 -2.02 -4.68
CA ARG A 121 9.78 -2.99 -4.30
C ARG A 121 11.08 -2.35 -3.80
N GLY A 122 11.39 -1.16 -4.27
CA GLY A 122 12.63 -0.44 -3.97
C GLY A 122 12.48 0.59 -2.86
N GLN A 123 12.30 1.85 -3.25
CA GLN A 123 12.35 3.01 -2.34
C GLN A 123 11.26 2.96 -1.26
N LYS A 124 10.00 2.67 -1.62
CA LYS A 124 8.91 2.55 -0.64
C LYS A 124 9.16 1.39 0.34
N SER A 125 9.56 0.23 -0.16
CA SER A 125 9.88 -0.94 0.68
C SER A 125 10.95 -0.63 1.74
N LEU A 126 11.99 0.12 1.38
CA LEU A 126 13.02 0.53 2.34
C LEU A 126 12.44 1.45 3.42
N GLN A 127 11.63 2.42 3.05
CA GLN A 127 11.00 3.36 3.98
C GLN A 127 10.02 2.65 4.92
N TYR A 128 9.13 1.81 4.38
CA TYR A 128 8.17 1.06 5.19
C TYR A 128 8.87 0.13 6.18
N ARG A 129 9.88 -0.59 5.74
CA ARG A 129 10.61 -1.50 6.61
C ARG A 129 11.52 -0.80 7.62
N SER A 130 11.91 0.44 7.41
CA SER A 130 12.64 1.24 8.39
C SER A 130 11.73 1.86 9.46
N CYS A 131 10.42 1.99 9.20
CA CYS A 131 9.46 2.56 10.14
C CYS A 131 9.17 1.59 11.29
N PRO A 132 9.42 1.97 12.57
CA PRO A 132 9.28 1.04 13.70
C PRO A 132 7.85 0.54 13.96
N SER A 133 6.83 1.32 13.59
CA SER A 133 5.42 0.94 13.81
C SER A 133 4.97 -0.15 12.85
N ILE A 134 5.52 -0.21 11.63
CA ILE A 134 5.12 -1.17 10.60
C ILE A 134 5.65 -2.55 10.97
N GLN A 135 4.74 -3.49 11.08
CA GLN A 135 5.01 -4.89 11.38
C GLN A 135 4.91 -5.79 10.15
N GLU A 136 4.09 -5.40 9.19
CA GLU A 136 3.90 -6.15 7.95
C GLU A 136 3.77 -5.19 6.76
N TYR A 137 4.43 -5.56 5.66
CA TYR A 137 4.33 -4.89 4.37
C TYR A 137 3.98 -5.90 3.29
N LEU A 138 2.89 -5.66 2.55
CA LEU A 138 2.40 -6.53 1.51
C LEU A 138 2.66 -5.92 0.14
N LEU A 139 3.10 -6.77 -0.79
CA LEU A 139 3.13 -6.50 -2.22
C LEU A 139 2.22 -7.51 -2.91
N ILE A 140 1.26 -7.03 -3.68
CA ILE A 140 0.21 -7.84 -4.29
C ILE A 140 0.27 -7.60 -5.80
N SER A 141 0.55 -8.62 -6.60
CA SER A 141 0.59 -8.48 -8.05
C SER A 141 -0.81 -8.21 -8.60
N SER A 142 -0.92 -7.30 -9.58
CA SER A 142 -2.17 -7.07 -10.31
C SER A 142 -2.24 -7.83 -11.64
N GLU A 143 -1.23 -8.63 -11.97
CA GLU A 143 -1.14 -9.34 -13.25
C GLU A 143 -1.32 -10.86 -13.10
N PHE A 144 -1.07 -11.41 -11.91
CA PHE A 144 -1.20 -12.84 -11.60
C PHE A 144 -1.32 -13.04 -10.08
N PRO A 145 -1.90 -14.18 -9.62
CA PRO A 145 -2.14 -14.39 -8.20
C PRO A 145 -0.84 -14.66 -7.42
N LEU A 146 -0.21 -13.59 -6.94
CA LEU A 146 1.01 -13.63 -6.13
C LEU A 146 0.95 -12.54 -5.06
N VAL A 147 1.16 -12.94 -3.81
CA VAL A 147 1.27 -12.03 -2.67
C VAL A 147 2.60 -12.25 -1.98
N GLU A 148 3.32 -11.17 -1.72
CA GLU A 148 4.54 -11.17 -0.93
C GLU A 148 4.28 -10.46 0.38
N VAL A 149 4.54 -11.14 1.49
CA VAL A 149 4.37 -10.61 2.84
C VAL A 149 5.74 -10.45 3.47
N PHE A 150 6.19 -9.21 3.63
CA PHE A 150 7.31 -8.89 4.49
C PHE A 150 6.82 -8.74 5.91
N ARG A 151 7.37 -9.52 6.83
CA ARG A 151 7.02 -9.50 8.25
C ARG A 151 8.23 -9.15 9.09
N ARG A 152 8.05 -8.22 10.04
CA ARG A 152 9.07 -7.87 11.02
C ARG A 152 9.11 -8.95 12.11
N GLU A 153 10.28 -9.55 12.28
CA GLU A 153 10.52 -10.56 13.31
C GLU A 153 11.03 -9.92 14.60
N LYS A 154 10.89 -10.68 15.71
CA LYS A 154 11.26 -10.19 17.06
C LYS A 154 12.72 -9.76 17.18
N GLN A 155 13.63 -10.33 16.38
CA GLN A 155 15.05 -9.98 16.36
C GLN A 155 15.35 -8.76 15.47
N GLY A 156 14.33 -8.12 14.87
CA GLY A 156 14.47 -6.91 14.07
C GLY A 156 14.82 -7.14 12.59
N PHE A 157 14.96 -8.40 12.13
CA PHE A 157 15.05 -8.70 10.70
C PHE A 157 13.65 -8.84 10.09
N TRP A 158 13.58 -8.88 8.76
CA TRP A 158 12.36 -9.06 8.01
C TRP A 158 12.37 -10.41 7.28
N SER A 159 11.33 -11.21 7.52
CA SER A 159 11.06 -12.42 6.75
C SER A 159 10.21 -12.09 5.54
N LEU A 160 10.46 -12.76 4.41
CA LEU A 160 9.64 -12.68 3.21
C LEU A 160 8.92 -14.02 3.01
N TYR A 161 7.60 -13.94 2.87
CA TYR A 161 6.74 -15.06 2.49
C TYR A 161 6.17 -14.77 1.11
N THR A 162 6.36 -15.68 0.17
CA THR A 162 5.80 -15.61 -1.18
C THR A 162 4.67 -16.61 -1.27
N LEU A 163 3.45 -16.13 -1.54
CA LEU A 163 2.21 -16.88 -1.47
C LEU A 163 1.51 -16.86 -2.82
N GLY A 164 1.07 -18.04 -3.29
CA GLY A 164 0.35 -18.23 -4.54
C GLY A 164 -1.07 -18.75 -4.35
N PRO A 165 -1.73 -19.15 -5.44
CA PRO A 165 -3.06 -19.77 -5.39
C PRO A 165 -3.07 -20.99 -4.45
N GLY A 166 -4.07 -21.05 -3.57
CA GLY A 166 -4.21 -22.12 -2.56
C GLY A 166 -3.52 -21.86 -1.23
N ASP A 167 -2.63 -20.85 -1.15
CA ASP A 167 -2.02 -20.46 0.10
C ASP A 167 -2.94 -19.53 0.93
N THR A 168 -2.56 -19.36 2.19
CA THR A 168 -3.25 -18.48 3.14
C THR A 168 -2.33 -17.33 3.53
N ILE A 169 -2.82 -16.10 3.36
CA ILE A 169 -2.18 -14.89 3.90
C ILE A 169 -2.40 -14.89 5.41
N GLU A 170 -1.30 -14.81 6.16
CA GLU A 170 -1.34 -14.65 7.61
C GLU A 170 -0.74 -13.29 7.97
N LEU A 171 -1.53 -12.47 8.65
CA LEU A 171 -1.13 -11.17 9.19
C LEU A 171 -1.02 -11.27 10.71
N SER A 172 0.12 -11.75 11.16
CA SER A 172 0.35 -12.12 12.57
C SER A 172 0.22 -10.92 13.51
N SER A 173 0.61 -9.72 13.06
CA SER A 173 0.49 -8.48 13.86
C SER A 173 -0.96 -8.10 14.16
N LEU A 174 -1.87 -8.50 13.30
CA LEU A 174 -3.32 -8.22 13.40
C LEU A 174 -4.12 -9.44 13.87
N GLY A 175 -3.51 -10.63 13.91
CA GLY A 175 -4.18 -11.89 14.20
C GLY A 175 -5.21 -12.27 13.15
N LEU A 176 -4.91 -12.02 11.87
CA LEU A 176 -5.80 -12.28 10.73
C LEU A 176 -5.24 -13.37 9.84
N ARG A 177 -6.16 -14.14 9.21
CA ARG A 177 -5.82 -15.14 8.20
C ARG A 177 -6.95 -15.20 7.17
N PHE A 178 -6.59 -15.23 5.88
CA PHE A 178 -7.54 -15.40 4.78
C PHE A 178 -6.84 -15.97 3.54
N PRO A 179 -7.55 -16.71 2.67
CA PRO A 179 -6.98 -17.25 1.44
C PRO A 179 -6.46 -16.18 0.50
N VAL A 180 -5.38 -16.49 -0.24
CA VAL A 180 -4.92 -15.63 -1.35
C VAL A 180 -6.04 -15.42 -2.36
N ALA A 181 -6.83 -16.47 -2.66
CA ALA A 181 -7.94 -16.42 -3.60
C ALA A 181 -8.98 -15.32 -3.28
N ASP A 182 -9.20 -15.01 -1.98
CA ASP A 182 -10.17 -13.98 -1.60
C ASP A 182 -9.73 -12.57 -2.01
N VAL A 183 -8.43 -12.31 -2.07
CA VAL A 183 -7.86 -11.02 -2.54
C VAL A 183 -8.06 -10.86 -4.03
N TYR A 184 -8.05 -11.96 -4.78
CA TYR A 184 -8.14 -11.98 -6.24
C TYR A 184 -9.54 -12.25 -6.78
N GLN A 185 -10.55 -12.32 -5.92
CA GLN A 185 -11.92 -12.59 -6.36
C GLN A 185 -12.37 -11.57 -7.42
N ASN A 186 -12.88 -12.07 -8.56
CA ASN A 186 -13.30 -11.29 -9.73
C ASN A 186 -12.17 -10.59 -10.50
N ALA A 187 -10.91 -10.89 -10.26
CA ALA A 187 -9.83 -10.42 -11.11
C ALA A 187 -9.88 -11.15 -12.47
N SER A 188 -9.67 -10.41 -13.59
CA SER A 188 -9.93 -10.90 -14.96
C SER A 188 -9.08 -12.10 -15.36
N PHE A 189 -7.82 -12.14 -14.92
CA PHE A 189 -6.89 -13.24 -15.24
C PHE A 189 -7.25 -14.59 -14.57
N LEU A 190 -8.22 -14.63 -13.67
CA LEU A 190 -8.73 -15.90 -13.12
C LEU A 190 -9.74 -16.58 -14.04
N GLU A 191 -10.39 -15.83 -14.92
CA GLU A 191 -11.37 -16.35 -15.86
C GLU A 191 -10.66 -17.10 -17.00
N GLU A 192 -9.53 -16.56 -17.50
CA GLU A 192 -8.72 -17.17 -18.56
C GLU A 192 -8.08 -18.52 -18.17
N ALA A 193 -7.88 -18.77 -16.88
CA ALA A 193 -7.30 -20.02 -16.36
C ALA A 193 -8.31 -21.19 -16.32
N ASN A 194 -9.61 -20.95 -16.56
CA ASN A 194 -10.68 -21.93 -16.48
C ASN A 194 -11.29 -22.30 -17.87
N GLU A 195 -10.79 -21.70 -18.97
CA GLU A 195 -11.11 -22.07 -20.35
C GLU A 195 -10.03 -23.01 -20.94
#